data_ab8c739c89c7d04fece9bbf9862ccb9b
#
_entry.id   ab8c739c89c7d04fece9bbf9862ccb9b
#
_cell.length_a   1.000
_cell.length_b   1.000
_cell.length_c   1.000
_cell.angle_alpha   90.00
_cell.angle_beta   90.00
_cell.angle_gamma   90.00
#
_symmetry.space_group_name_H-M   'P 1'
#
loop_
_entity.id
_entity.type
_entity.pdbx_description
1 polymer ?
#
loop_
_entity_poly.entity_id
_entity_poly.type
_entity_poly.pdbx_seq_one_letter_code
_entity_poly.pdbx_strand_id
1 'polypeptide(L)'
;MRNADKQWMNRIAQLPCCLCGDEPVHVHHIREGQGMAQRASNFLTLPVCPSCHTGPRGIHGDRSVLRQAKKGELDLLAETIERMAG
;
A
#
# COMPACT_ATOMS: atom_id res chain seq x y z
N MET A 1 -19.95 -2.76 1.54
CA MET A 1 -18.70 -2.50 2.28
C MET A 1 -19.03 -2.10 3.72
N ARG A 2 -18.39 -2.73 4.69
CA ARG A 2 -18.64 -2.44 6.11
C ARG A 2 -18.03 -1.10 6.50
N ASN A 3 -18.57 -0.49 7.57
CA ASN A 3 -18.00 0.76 8.08
C ASN A 3 -16.55 0.59 8.53
N ALA A 4 -16.22 -0.56 9.12
CA ALA A 4 -14.86 -0.83 9.57
C ALA A 4 -13.87 -0.77 8.40
N ASP A 5 -14.25 -1.31 7.24
CA ASP A 5 -13.41 -1.27 6.04
C ASP A 5 -13.17 0.18 5.58
N LYS A 6 -14.24 0.98 5.55
CA LYS A 6 -14.13 2.39 5.14
C LYS A 6 -13.25 3.18 6.10
N GLN A 7 -13.44 2.97 7.40
CA GLN A 7 -12.65 3.67 8.41
C GLN A 7 -11.17 3.32 8.30
N TRP A 8 -10.87 2.04 8.10
CA TRP A 8 -9.49 1.59 7.94
C TRP A 8 -8.84 2.24 6.72
N MET A 9 -9.50 2.17 5.56
CA MET A 9 -8.96 2.75 4.34
C MET A 9 -8.81 4.26 4.44
N ASN A 10 -9.72 4.95 5.16
CA ASN A 10 -9.59 6.37 5.40
C ASN A 10 -8.35 6.69 6.23
N ARG A 11 -8.05 5.86 7.22
CA ARG A 11 -6.83 6.03 8.02
C ARG A 11 -5.58 5.83 7.16
N ILE A 12 -5.58 4.82 6.29
CA ILE A 12 -4.47 4.58 5.36
C ILE A 12 -4.29 5.79 4.45
N ALA A 13 -5.39 6.35 3.94
CA ALA A 13 -5.34 7.50 3.02
C ALA A 13 -4.75 8.76 3.65
N GLN A 14 -4.68 8.84 4.98
CA GLN A 14 -4.12 9.99 5.70
C GLN A 14 -2.62 9.84 5.96
N LEU A 15 -2.04 8.69 5.67
CA LEU A 15 -0.61 8.45 5.93
C LEU A 15 0.22 8.91 4.73
N PRO A 16 1.51 9.25 4.97
CA PRO A 16 2.42 9.49 3.85
C PRO A 16 2.75 8.19 3.13
N CYS A 17 3.28 8.30 1.91
CA CYS A 17 3.69 7.15 1.12
C CYS A 17 4.64 6.25 1.93
N CYS A 18 4.35 4.96 1.96
CA CYS A 18 5.15 4.00 2.72
C CYS A 18 6.53 3.77 2.10
N LEU A 19 6.76 4.23 0.87
CA LEU A 19 8.04 4.06 0.17
C LEU A 19 8.87 5.34 0.15
N CYS A 20 8.27 6.50 -0.14
CA CYS A 20 9.02 7.74 -0.29
C CYS A 20 8.58 8.87 0.64
N GLY A 21 7.48 8.70 1.35
CA GLY A 21 6.99 9.71 2.29
C GLY A 21 6.19 10.85 1.69
N ASP A 22 5.99 10.86 0.38
CA ASP A 22 5.22 11.93 -0.29
C ASP A 22 3.73 11.80 -0.04
N GLU A 23 3.02 12.90 -0.28
CA GLU A 23 1.56 12.99 -0.21
C GLU A 23 1.08 13.76 -1.43
N PRO A 24 -0.15 13.57 -1.86
CA PRO A 24 -1.15 12.63 -1.36
C PRO A 24 -0.85 11.19 -1.76
N VAL A 25 -1.60 10.23 -1.18
CA VAL A 25 -1.42 8.83 -1.48
C VAL A 25 -2.69 8.21 -2.06
N HIS A 26 -2.49 7.11 -2.79
CA HIS A 26 -3.56 6.18 -3.15
C HIS A 26 -3.61 5.07 -2.12
N VAL A 27 -4.78 4.48 -1.93
CA VAL A 27 -4.94 3.27 -1.10
C VAL A 27 -4.74 2.07 -2.01
N HIS A 28 -3.60 1.39 -1.86
CA HIS A 28 -3.24 0.25 -2.69
C HIS A 28 -3.55 -1.05 -1.96
N HIS A 29 -4.36 -1.91 -2.59
CA HIS A 29 -4.61 -3.27 -2.09
C HIS A 29 -3.43 -4.15 -2.47
N ILE A 30 -2.85 -4.86 -1.49
CA ILE A 30 -1.70 -5.70 -1.80
C ILE A 30 -2.10 -6.83 -2.75
N ARG A 31 -1.14 -7.27 -3.57
CA ARG A 31 -1.36 -8.36 -4.53
C ARG A 31 -0.64 -9.64 -4.12
N GLU A 32 0.37 -9.52 -3.28
CA GLU A 32 1.16 -10.65 -2.84
C GLU A 32 0.26 -11.65 -2.10
N GLY A 33 0.34 -12.92 -2.50
CA GLY A 33 -0.47 -13.95 -1.90
C GLY A 33 -1.90 -14.04 -2.43
N GLN A 34 -2.27 -13.16 -3.38
CA GLN A 34 -3.62 -13.16 -3.95
C GLN A 34 -3.63 -13.89 -5.29
N GLY A 35 -4.62 -14.75 -5.48
CA GLY A 35 -4.81 -15.44 -6.76
C GLY A 35 -5.31 -14.51 -7.85
N MET A 36 -5.24 -15.00 -9.10
CA MET A 36 -5.76 -14.25 -10.23
C MET A 36 -7.25 -14.02 -10.05
N ALA A 37 -7.72 -12.81 -10.33
CA ALA A 37 -9.12 -12.39 -10.19
C ALA A 37 -9.59 -12.28 -8.73
N GLN A 38 -8.71 -12.46 -7.76
CA GLN A 38 -9.03 -12.26 -6.34
C GLN A 38 -8.56 -10.88 -5.90
N ARG A 39 -9.29 -10.32 -4.92
CA ARG A 39 -8.92 -9.05 -4.28
C ARG A 39 -8.53 -9.31 -2.84
N ALA A 40 -7.51 -8.60 -2.39
CA ALA A 40 -7.15 -8.61 -0.98
C ALA A 40 -8.25 -7.95 -0.16
N SER A 41 -8.29 -8.29 1.12
CA SER A 41 -9.14 -7.61 2.08
C SER A 41 -8.84 -6.10 2.08
N ASN A 42 -9.86 -5.30 2.37
CA ASN A 42 -9.68 -3.85 2.51
C ASN A 42 -8.77 -3.48 3.68
N PHE A 43 -8.47 -4.41 4.57
CA PHE A 43 -7.51 -4.21 5.65
C PHE A 43 -6.07 -4.46 5.20
N LEU A 44 -5.86 -5.10 4.05
CA LEU A 44 -4.53 -5.36 3.49
C LEU A 44 -4.21 -4.29 2.46
N THR A 45 -4.03 -3.06 2.94
CA THR A 45 -3.87 -1.89 2.07
C THR A 45 -2.67 -1.06 2.52
N LEU A 46 -2.09 -0.34 1.56
CA LEU A 46 -0.90 0.48 1.76
C LEU A 46 -1.13 1.89 1.24
N PRO A 47 -0.55 2.92 1.93
CA PRO A 47 -0.53 4.27 1.39
C PRO A 47 0.64 4.39 0.40
N VAL A 48 0.34 4.63 -0.86
CA VAL A 48 1.37 4.71 -1.90
C VAL A 48 1.10 5.94 -2.76
N CYS A 49 2.08 6.84 -2.89
CA CYS A 49 1.88 8.04 -3.71
C CYS A 49 1.73 7.66 -5.19
N PRO A 50 1.16 8.55 -6.04
CA PRO A 50 0.94 8.22 -7.44
C PRO A 50 2.18 7.70 -8.16
N SER A 51 3.33 8.32 -7.92
CA SER A 51 4.59 7.92 -8.57
C SER A 51 5.01 6.50 -8.17
N CYS A 52 4.97 6.19 -6.87
CA CYS A 52 5.34 4.86 -6.38
C CYS A 52 4.29 3.81 -6.68
N HIS A 53 3.06 4.22 -6.98
CA HIS A 53 1.94 3.32 -7.24
C HIS A 53 1.84 2.98 -8.73
N THR A 54 1.61 3.99 -9.56
CA THR A 54 1.32 3.80 -10.98
C THR A 54 2.37 4.39 -11.92
N GLY A 55 3.43 5.00 -11.39
CA GLY A 55 4.52 5.50 -12.19
C GLY A 55 5.32 4.36 -12.83
N PRO A 56 6.25 4.68 -13.77
CA PRO A 56 7.00 3.63 -14.48
C PRO A 56 7.75 2.67 -13.57
N ARG A 57 8.23 3.15 -12.43
CA ARG A 57 8.99 2.33 -11.46
C ARG A 57 8.13 1.85 -10.30
N GLY A 58 6.84 2.19 -10.32
CA GLY A 58 5.92 1.93 -9.24
C GLY A 58 5.50 0.48 -9.11
N ILE A 59 4.67 0.21 -8.12
CA ILE A 59 4.19 -1.14 -7.83
C ILE A 59 3.44 -1.74 -9.02
N HIS A 60 2.66 -0.93 -9.73
CA HIS A 60 1.96 -1.36 -10.95
C HIS A 60 2.78 -1.13 -12.22
N GLY A 61 3.97 -0.56 -12.11
CA GLY A 61 4.91 -0.43 -13.22
C GLY A 61 5.92 -1.58 -13.22
N ASP A 62 7.20 -1.27 -13.38
CA ASP A 62 8.25 -2.31 -13.39
C ASP A 62 8.64 -2.79 -11.98
N ARG A 63 8.05 -2.20 -10.93
CA ARG A 63 8.23 -2.55 -9.53
C ARG A 63 9.66 -2.31 -8.99
N SER A 64 10.49 -1.56 -9.73
CA SER A 64 11.85 -1.30 -9.29
C SER A 64 11.89 -0.54 -7.95
N VAL A 65 10.83 0.23 -7.63
CA VAL A 65 10.75 0.92 -6.34
C VAL A 65 10.81 -0.07 -5.19
N LEU A 66 10.23 -1.26 -5.33
CA LEU A 66 10.28 -2.29 -4.30
C LEU A 66 11.68 -2.89 -4.21
N ARG A 67 12.31 -3.15 -5.35
CA ARG A 67 13.68 -3.70 -5.38
C ARG A 67 14.66 -2.73 -4.75
N GLN A 68 14.52 -1.44 -5.05
CA GLN A 68 15.38 -0.40 -4.47
C GLN A 68 15.20 -0.30 -2.95
N ALA A 69 13.98 -0.43 -2.48
CA ALA A 69 13.69 -0.42 -1.04
C ALA A 69 14.09 -1.75 -0.37
N LYS A 70 14.32 -2.80 -1.17
CA LYS A 70 14.60 -4.16 -0.67
C LYS A 70 13.46 -4.69 0.20
N LYS A 71 12.22 -4.40 -0.19
CA LYS A 71 11.02 -4.76 0.57
C LYS A 71 9.95 -5.27 -0.37
N GLY A 72 9.16 -6.23 0.13
CA GLY A 72 7.95 -6.65 -0.55
C GLY A 72 6.72 -5.95 0.03
N GLU A 73 5.56 -6.21 -0.55
CA GLU A 73 4.32 -5.62 -0.08
C GLU A 73 4.01 -6.00 1.37
N LEU A 74 4.31 -7.24 1.77
CA LEU A 74 4.05 -7.68 3.15
C LEU A 74 4.95 -6.97 4.16
N ASP A 75 6.20 -6.67 3.78
CA ASP A 75 7.10 -5.90 4.64
C ASP A 75 6.53 -4.50 4.87
N LEU A 76 6.07 -3.87 3.79
CA LEU A 76 5.49 -2.53 3.87
C LEU A 76 4.18 -2.53 4.66
N LEU A 77 3.39 -3.60 4.54
CA LEU A 77 2.16 -3.75 5.30
C LEU A 77 2.46 -3.82 6.80
N ALA A 78 3.45 -4.62 7.18
CA ALA A 78 3.83 -4.74 8.58
C ALA A 78 4.28 -3.38 9.13
N GLU A 79 5.13 -2.66 8.39
CA GLU A 79 5.60 -1.34 8.80
C GLU A 79 4.45 -0.34 8.95
N THR A 80 3.49 -0.40 8.03
CA THR A 80 2.33 0.49 8.06
C THR A 80 1.47 0.21 9.29
N ILE A 81 1.20 -1.06 9.56
CA ILE A 81 0.41 -1.45 10.73
C ILE A 81 1.13 -1.06 12.02
N GLU A 82 2.45 -1.26 12.09
CA GLU A 82 3.24 -0.88 13.25
C GLU A 82 3.17 0.63 13.50
N ARG A 83 3.25 1.42 12.43
CA ARG A 83 3.13 2.88 12.54
C ARG A 83 1.78 3.29 13.11
N MET A 84 0.69 2.62 12.65
CA MET A 84 -0.66 2.93 13.10
C MET A 84 -0.89 2.45 14.53
N ALA A 85 -0.24 1.39 14.95
CA ALA A 85 -0.37 0.83 16.30
C ALA A 85 0.44 1.60 17.34
N GLY A 86 1.51 2.24 16.90
CA GLY A 86 2.36 3.04 17.76
C GLY A 86 1.84 4.45 17.90
#